data_8535a77d7037187da93ef86086bbd3fc
#
_entry.id   8535a77d7037187da93ef86086bbd3fc
#
_cell.length_a   1.000
_cell.length_b   1.000
_cell.length_c   1.000
_cell.angle_alpha   90.00
_cell.angle_beta   90.00
_cell.angle_gamma   90.00
#
_symmetry.space_group_name_H-M   'P 1'
#
loop_
_entity.id
_entity.type
_entity.pdbx_description
1 polymer ?
#
loop_
_entity_poly.entity_id
_entity_poly.type
_entity_poly.pdbx_seq_one_letter_code
_entity_poly.pdbx_strand_id
1 'polypeptide(L)'
;MKTVLTIAGSDSSGGAGVQADTKTLTVHKVYAMTCITALTAQNTVGITGIMPVPAEFFKKQMESIFTDIKPDAVKIGMIASKEQAEIIAEYLEKYSIKNVVADPVMISTSGTVLVEETTRKILYEKLYPKVSLLTPNIPETEFLSGIKITDKKTREEAAKVIADRWNCAVLSKGGHSEENADDLLYESFLQEGKKEKTVWYPSERIDNPNTHGTGCTLSSAIAANLAKGFPVEESVKKAKAYISGAIGAMLNLGQGNGPLNHMWDL
;
A
#
# COMPACT_ATOMS: atom_id res chain seq x y z
N MET A 1 13.17 19.20 1.75
CA MET A 1 11.91 18.54 1.32
C MET A 1 11.99 17.09 1.76
N LYS A 2 10.90 16.49 2.23
CA LYS A 2 10.88 15.06 2.55
C LYS A 2 10.78 14.22 1.29
N THR A 3 11.32 13.00 1.31
CA THR A 3 11.46 12.12 0.16
C THR A 3 10.75 10.78 0.42
N VAL A 4 10.02 10.27 -0.57
CA VAL A 4 9.37 8.96 -0.49
C VAL A 4 9.70 8.15 -1.74
N LEU A 5 10.15 6.93 -1.54
CA LEU A 5 10.32 5.96 -2.62
C LEU A 5 9.06 5.11 -2.75
N THR A 6 8.45 5.08 -3.93
CA THR A 6 7.46 4.05 -4.27
C THR A 6 8.10 2.92 -5.07
N ILE A 7 7.81 1.69 -4.66
CA ILE A 7 8.23 0.45 -5.32
C ILE A 7 6.96 -0.27 -5.74
N ALA A 8 6.62 -0.21 -7.03
CA ALA A 8 5.37 -0.78 -7.55
C ALA A 8 5.42 -1.00 -9.06
N GLY A 9 4.38 -1.63 -9.60
CA GLY A 9 4.18 -1.71 -11.05
C GLY A 9 3.79 -0.35 -11.66
N SER A 10 4.02 -0.21 -12.95
CA SER A 10 3.60 0.96 -13.73
C SER A 10 2.25 0.67 -14.38
N ASP A 11 1.26 1.52 -14.14
CA ASP A 11 -0.06 1.50 -14.80
C ASP A 11 -0.08 2.52 -15.93
N SER A 12 -0.17 2.04 -17.19
CA SER A 12 -0.18 2.89 -18.39
C SER A 12 -1.36 3.85 -18.45
N SER A 13 -2.49 3.53 -17.80
CA SER A 13 -3.65 4.44 -17.70
C SER A 13 -3.47 5.53 -16.65
N GLY A 14 -2.49 5.39 -15.77
CA GLY A 14 -2.16 6.39 -14.76
C GLY A 14 -3.06 6.38 -13.53
N GLY A 15 -3.97 5.41 -13.39
CA GLY A 15 -4.94 5.34 -12.29
C GLY A 15 -4.42 4.64 -11.04
N ALA A 16 -3.44 3.75 -11.18
CA ALA A 16 -2.84 2.98 -10.09
C ALA A 16 -1.30 2.96 -10.19
N GLY A 17 -0.65 2.06 -9.44
CA GLY A 17 0.79 1.84 -9.48
C GLY A 17 1.60 3.09 -9.18
N VAL A 18 2.84 3.15 -9.70
CA VAL A 18 3.75 4.28 -9.47
C VAL A 18 3.17 5.61 -9.95
N GLN A 19 2.24 5.62 -10.91
CA GLN A 19 1.61 6.85 -11.40
C GLN A 19 0.66 7.44 -10.36
N ALA A 20 -0.23 6.64 -9.77
CA ALA A 20 -1.10 7.07 -8.67
C ALA A 20 -0.28 7.46 -7.44
N ASP A 21 0.76 6.69 -7.13
CA ASP A 21 1.66 6.95 -6.03
C ASP A 21 2.35 8.31 -6.19
N THR A 22 2.95 8.57 -7.37
CA THR A 22 3.65 9.83 -7.65
C THR A 22 2.72 11.04 -7.59
N LYS A 23 1.51 10.94 -8.17
CA LYS A 23 0.49 12.00 -8.07
C LYS A 23 0.15 12.29 -6.61
N THR A 24 -0.13 11.23 -5.83
CA THR A 24 -0.45 11.34 -4.40
C THR A 24 0.67 11.98 -3.61
N LEU A 25 1.90 11.52 -3.80
CA LEU A 25 3.08 12.04 -3.10
C LEU A 25 3.34 13.51 -3.45
N THR A 26 3.14 13.89 -4.73
CA THR A 26 3.31 15.27 -5.19
C THR A 26 2.29 16.21 -4.55
N VAL A 27 1.02 15.83 -4.51
CA VAL A 27 -0.03 16.62 -3.83
C VAL A 27 0.26 16.74 -2.33
N HIS A 28 0.79 15.69 -1.72
CA HIS A 28 1.25 15.72 -0.32
C HIS A 28 2.55 16.51 -0.12
N LYS A 29 3.09 17.17 -1.15
CA LYS A 29 4.29 18.03 -1.06
C LYS A 29 5.53 17.30 -0.55
N VAL A 30 5.72 16.04 -0.97
CA VAL A 30 6.94 15.25 -0.77
C VAL A 30 7.56 14.93 -2.13
N TYR A 31 8.87 14.78 -2.17
CA TYR A 31 9.58 14.39 -3.39
C TYR A 31 9.38 12.89 -3.64
N ALA A 32 8.79 12.54 -4.76
CA ALA A 32 8.51 11.17 -5.14
C ALA A 32 9.64 10.57 -5.97
N MET A 33 10.16 9.42 -5.55
CA MET A 33 11.09 8.58 -6.31
C MET A 33 10.41 7.26 -6.62
N THR A 34 10.81 6.60 -7.72
CA THR A 34 10.15 5.37 -8.18
C THR A 34 11.15 4.27 -8.50
N CYS A 35 10.86 3.03 -8.02
CA CYS A 35 11.42 1.78 -8.53
C CYS A 35 10.30 0.96 -9.16
N ILE A 36 10.39 0.68 -10.45
CA ILE A 36 9.35 -0.03 -11.19
C ILE A 36 9.61 -1.54 -11.12
N THR A 37 8.61 -2.29 -10.64
CA THR A 37 8.66 -3.76 -10.55
C THR A 37 8.21 -4.46 -11.83
N ALA A 38 7.23 -3.88 -12.53
CA ALA A 38 6.73 -4.35 -13.81
C ALA A 38 6.12 -3.19 -14.60
N LEU A 39 6.12 -3.29 -15.91
CA LEU A 39 5.30 -2.47 -16.79
C LEU A 39 4.01 -3.23 -17.08
N THR A 40 2.86 -2.54 -17.05
CA THR A 40 1.58 -3.13 -17.45
C THR A 40 1.02 -2.41 -18.68
N ALA A 41 0.44 -3.18 -19.59
CA ALA A 41 -0.48 -2.66 -20.59
C ALA A 41 -1.88 -2.69 -19.95
N GLN A 42 -2.28 -1.59 -19.36
CA GLN A 42 -3.46 -1.50 -18.49
C GLN A 42 -4.29 -0.26 -18.82
N ASN A 43 -5.61 -0.39 -18.66
CA ASN A 43 -6.57 0.68 -18.72
C ASN A 43 -7.68 0.48 -17.67
N THR A 44 -8.73 1.32 -17.69
CA THR A 44 -9.82 1.25 -16.71
C THR A 44 -10.66 -0.04 -16.80
N VAL A 45 -10.57 -0.79 -17.92
CA VAL A 45 -11.32 -2.05 -18.14
C VAL A 45 -10.52 -3.26 -17.67
N GLY A 46 -9.17 -3.21 -17.70
CA GLY A 46 -8.33 -4.33 -17.25
C GLY A 46 -6.88 -4.27 -17.70
N ILE A 47 -6.17 -5.36 -17.41
CA ILE A 47 -4.75 -5.56 -17.74
C ILE A 47 -4.68 -6.54 -18.92
N THR A 48 -4.03 -6.12 -20.01
CA THR A 48 -3.85 -6.95 -21.23
C THR A 48 -2.42 -7.50 -21.37
N GLY A 49 -1.47 -6.99 -20.59
CA GLY A 49 -0.09 -7.47 -20.59
C GLY A 49 0.69 -7.01 -19.36
N ILE A 50 1.61 -7.85 -18.91
CA ILE A 50 2.52 -7.56 -17.79
C ILE A 50 3.93 -7.93 -18.23
N MET A 51 4.87 -7.00 -18.10
CA MET A 51 6.29 -7.23 -18.35
C MET A 51 7.06 -6.96 -17.06
N PRO A 52 7.47 -7.99 -16.32
CA PRO A 52 8.30 -7.83 -15.14
C PRO A 52 9.64 -7.16 -15.47
N VAL A 53 10.09 -6.25 -14.65
CA VAL A 53 11.45 -5.71 -14.75
C VAL A 53 12.42 -6.78 -14.25
N PRO A 54 13.46 -7.15 -15.05
CA PRO A 54 14.46 -8.12 -14.62
C PRO A 54 15.12 -7.74 -13.30
N ALA A 55 15.34 -8.72 -12.43
CA ALA A 55 15.85 -8.49 -11.07
C ALA A 55 17.16 -7.70 -11.04
N GLU A 56 18.07 -7.96 -11.98
CA GLU A 56 19.32 -7.21 -12.08
C GLU A 56 19.11 -5.72 -12.41
N PHE A 57 18.15 -5.40 -13.29
CA PHE A 57 17.85 -4.01 -13.59
C PHE A 57 17.08 -3.35 -12.45
N PHE A 58 16.18 -4.09 -11.81
CA PHE A 58 15.49 -3.63 -10.60
C PHE A 58 16.50 -3.27 -9.49
N LYS A 59 17.51 -4.11 -9.27
CA LYS A 59 18.59 -3.84 -8.32
C LYS A 59 19.35 -2.54 -8.66
N LYS A 60 19.61 -2.27 -9.95
CA LYS A 60 20.23 -1.01 -10.38
C LYS A 60 19.35 0.22 -10.09
N GLN A 61 18.03 0.12 -10.25
CA GLN A 61 17.11 1.19 -9.85
C GLN A 61 17.21 1.46 -8.34
N MET A 62 17.18 0.39 -7.52
CA MET A 62 17.33 0.51 -6.07
C MET A 62 18.67 1.16 -5.69
N GLU A 63 19.77 0.68 -6.27
CA GLU A 63 21.09 1.19 -6.01
C GLU A 63 21.22 2.68 -6.37
N SER A 64 20.74 3.08 -7.56
CA SER A 64 20.79 4.47 -8.02
C SER A 64 20.09 5.43 -7.06
N ILE A 65 18.97 4.99 -6.44
CA ILE A 65 18.25 5.82 -5.48
C ILE A 65 18.95 5.82 -4.12
N PHE A 66 19.22 4.65 -3.56
CA PHE A 66 19.70 4.55 -2.19
C PHE A 66 21.13 5.07 -1.99
N THR A 67 21.93 5.14 -3.05
CA THR A 67 23.30 5.70 -3.00
C THR A 67 23.32 7.22 -3.17
N ASP A 68 22.26 7.82 -3.67
CA ASP A 68 22.18 9.27 -3.92
C ASP A 68 21.12 9.95 -3.01
N ILE A 69 19.86 9.56 -3.13
CA ILE A 69 18.77 10.18 -2.36
C ILE A 69 18.14 9.15 -1.42
N LYS A 70 18.64 9.06 -0.19
CA LYS A 70 18.05 8.15 0.82
C LYS A 70 16.60 8.56 1.12
N PRO A 71 15.60 7.64 0.95
CA PRO A 71 14.21 7.96 1.25
C PRO A 71 13.94 8.11 2.75
N ASP A 72 13.07 9.09 3.14
CA ASP A 72 12.53 9.23 4.49
C ASP A 72 11.44 8.19 4.79
N ALA A 73 10.74 7.72 3.75
CA ALA A 73 9.78 6.62 3.81
C ALA A 73 9.75 5.83 2.50
N VAL A 74 9.30 4.59 2.57
CA VAL A 74 9.11 3.70 1.41
C VAL A 74 7.69 3.21 1.37
N LYS A 75 7.05 3.31 0.20
CA LYS A 75 5.77 2.64 -0.09
C LYS A 75 6.05 1.45 -1.01
N ILE A 76 5.51 0.30 -0.67
CA ILE A 76 5.61 -0.93 -1.46
C ILE A 76 4.21 -1.30 -1.93
N GLY A 77 4.06 -1.49 -3.25
CA GLY A 77 2.85 -2.02 -3.88
C GLY A 77 3.11 -3.38 -4.51
N MET A 78 2.68 -3.57 -5.76
CA MET A 78 2.86 -4.83 -6.48
C MET A 78 4.34 -5.18 -6.66
N ILE A 79 4.71 -6.39 -6.27
CA ILE A 79 6.04 -7.00 -6.48
C ILE A 79 5.89 -8.14 -7.48
N ALA A 80 6.70 -8.15 -8.53
CA ALA A 80 6.54 -9.07 -9.65
C ALA A 80 7.32 -10.39 -9.49
N SER A 81 8.33 -10.46 -8.62
CA SER A 81 9.11 -11.69 -8.41
C SER A 81 9.69 -11.80 -7.00
N LYS A 82 10.09 -13.03 -6.63
CA LYS A 82 10.76 -13.31 -5.36
C LYS A 82 12.10 -12.60 -5.24
N GLU A 83 12.85 -12.51 -6.34
CA GLU A 83 14.15 -11.83 -6.38
C GLU A 83 14.00 -10.34 -6.08
N GLN A 84 12.96 -9.69 -6.61
CA GLN A 84 12.65 -8.30 -6.28
C GLN A 84 12.30 -8.15 -4.79
N ALA A 85 11.52 -9.06 -4.22
CA ALA A 85 11.20 -9.04 -2.78
C ALA A 85 12.45 -9.18 -1.90
N GLU A 86 13.39 -10.05 -2.29
CA GLU A 86 14.68 -10.21 -1.60
C GLU A 86 15.53 -8.93 -1.68
N ILE A 87 15.65 -8.34 -2.87
CA ILE A 87 16.38 -7.09 -3.07
C ILE A 87 15.79 -5.96 -2.21
N ILE A 88 14.46 -5.82 -2.19
CA ILE A 88 13.79 -4.81 -1.36
C ILE A 88 14.15 -5.02 0.11
N ALA A 89 14.01 -6.24 0.62
CA ALA A 89 14.32 -6.57 2.02
C ALA A 89 15.79 -6.28 2.37
N GLU A 90 16.74 -6.61 1.48
CA GLU A 90 18.17 -6.30 1.62
C GLU A 90 18.41 -4.79 1.75
N TYR A 91 17.80 -3.97 0.87
CA TYR A 91 18.01 -2.53 0.86
C TYR A 91 17.36 -1.84 2.07
N LEU A 92 16.17 -2.26 2.48
CA LEU A 92 15.52 -1.74 3.68
C LEU A 92 16.37 -1.96 4.92
N GLU A 93 16.99 -3.13 5.04
CA GLU A 93 17.89 -3.47 6.14
C GLU A 93 19.21 -2.69 6.07
N LYS A 94 19.89 -2.76 4.92
CA LYS A 94 21.19 -2.11 4.68
C LYS A 94 21.16 -0.61 4.99
N TYR A 95 20.06 0.06 4.62
CA TYR A 95 19.91 1.50 4.82
C TYR A 95 19.07 1.88 6.04
N SER A 96 18.67 0.88 6.85
CA SER A 96 17.91 1.05 8.09
C SER A 96 16.68 1.93 7.92
N ILE A 97 15.86 1.63 6.92
CA ILE A 97 14.61 2.36 6.63
C ILE A 97 13.55 1.96 7.66
N LYS A 98 12.97 2.94 8.35
CA LYS A 98 12.00 2.71 9.44
C LYS A 98 10.54 2.93 9.02
N ASN A 99 10.29 3.84 8.09
CA ASN A 99 8.94 4.20 7.65
C ASN A 99 8.61 3.43 6.36
N VAL A 100 8.15 2.19 6.50
CA VAL A 100 7.82 1.32 5.36
C VAL A 100 6.34 0.97 5.39
N VAL A 101 5.60 1.40 4.38
CA VAL A 101 4.19 1.05 4.18
C VAL A 101 4.09 0.05 3.03
N ALA A 102 3.56 -1.14 3.30
CA ALA A 102 3.33 -2.14 2.26
C ALA A 102 1.82 -2.41 2.07
N ASP A 103 1.37 -2.23 0.85
CA ASP A 103 0.05 -2.68 0.40
C ASP A 103 0.21 -4.11 -0.14
N PRO A 104 -0.32 -5.15 0.52
CA PRO A 104 -0.10 -6.53 0.15
C PRO A 104 -0.97 -6.92 -1.02
N VAL A 105 -0.69 -6.35 -2.20
CA VAL A 105 -1.43 -6.60 -3.44
C VAL A 105 -1.26 -8.04 -3.87
N MET A 106 -2.16 -8.93 -3.42
CA MET A 106 -2.11 -10.37 -3.71
C MET A 106 -3.03 -10.77 -4.85
N ILE A 107 -4.14 -10.07 -5.01
CA ILE A 107 -5.19 -10.33 -5.99
C ILE A 107 -5.54 -9.01 -6.67
N SER A 108 -5.63 -9.00 -8.00
CA SER A 108 -6.11 -7.82 -8.72
C SER A 108 -7.60 -7.58 -8.45
N THR A 109 -8.09 -6.38 -8.71
CA THR A 109 -9.53 -6.06 -8.69
C THR A 109 -10.36 -6.96 -9.61
N SER A 110 -9.74 -7.56 -10.63
CA SER A 110 -10.35 -8.55 -11.53
C SER A 110 -10.30 -9.99 -11.02
N GLY A 111 -9.77 -10.26 -9.81
CA GLY A 111 -9.68 -11.59 -9.21
C GLY A 111 -8.46 -12.43 -9.63
N THR A 112 -7.54 -11.87 -10.39
CA THR A 112 -6.32 -12.58 -10.80
C THR A 112 -5.31 -12.61 -9.65
N VAL A 113 -4.80 -13.80 -9.31
CA VAL A 113 -3.70 -13.94 -8.34
C VAL A 113 -2.43 -13.33 -8.93
N LEU A 114 -1.91 -12.30 -8.29
CA LEU A 114 -0.76 -11.53 -8.77
C LEU A 114 0.57 -11.99 -8.16
N VAL A 115 0.54 -12.83 -7.11
CA VAL A 115 1.73 -13.21 -6.36
C VAL A 115 1.82 -14.73 -6.27
N GLU A 116 2.86 -15.30 -6.87
CA GLU A 116 3.16 -16.73 -6.80
C GLU A 116 3.51 -17.17 -5.37
N GLU A 117 3.30 -18.46 -5.05
CA GLU A 117 3.56 -19.02 -3.71
C GLU A 117 5.03 -18.83 -3.27
N THR A 118 5.96 -19.01 -4.17
CA THR A 118 7.40 -18.81 -3.90
C THR A 118 7.70 -17.37 -3.51
N THR A 119 7.09 -16.39 -4.18
CA THR A 119 7.21 -14.97 -3.84
C THR A 119 6.58 -14.68 -2.49
N ARG A 120 5.38 -15.22 -2.20
CA ARG A 120 4.72 -15.05 -0.90
C ARG A 120 5.59 -15.51 0.27
N LYS A 121 6.28 -16.66 0.12
CA LYS A 121 7.21 -17.15 1.14
C LYS A 121 8.28 -16.11 1.48
N ILE A 122 8.89 -15.51 0.45
CA ILE A 122 9.91 -14.47 0.64
C ILE A 122 9.31 -13.21 1.27
N LEU A 123 8.11 -12.80 0.85
CA LEU A 123 7.41 -11.66 1.47
C LEU A 123 7.25 -11.88 2.98
N TYR A 124 6.79 -13.06 3.40
CA TYR A 124 6.51 -13.39 4.80
C TYR A 124 7.79 -13.51 5.63
N GLU A 125 8.82 -14.17 5.08
CA GLU A 125 10.04 -14.48 5.83
C GLU A 125 11.03 -13.31 5.87
N LYS A 126 11.12 -12.52 4.79
CA LYS A 126 12.18 -11.52 4.64
C LYS A 126 11.68 -10.07 4.61
N LEU A 127 10.54 -9.80 3.96
CA LEU A 127 10.10 -8.42 3.72
C LEU A 127 9.15 -7.90 4.79
N TYR A 128 8.07 -8.61 5.12
CA TYR A 128 7.07 -8.12 6.08
C TYR A 128 7.63 -7.87 7.49
N PRO A 129 8.64 -8.62 7.99
CA PRO A 129 9.30 -8.27 9.25
C PRO A 129 10.02 -6.90 9.26
N LYS A 130 10.18 -6.27 8.08
CA LYS A 130 10.83 -4.95 7.93
C LYS A 130 9.82 -3.82 7.64
N VAL A 131 8.55 -4.15 7.59
CA VAL A 131 7.45 -3.21 7.31
C VAL A 131 6.96 -2.57 8.61
N SER A 132 6.69 -1.27 8.61
CA SER A 132 6.10 -0.57 9.75
C SER A 132 4.58 -0.68 9.76
N LEU A 133 3.97 -0.68 8.57
CA LEU A 133 2.51 -0.74 8.40
C LEU A 133 2.15 -1.58 7.17
N LEU A 134 1.34 -2.62 7.38
CA LEU A 134 0.64 -3.35 6.31
C LEU A 134 -0.76 -2.77 6.13
N THR A 135 -1.21 -2.66 4.87
CA THR A 135 -2.53 -2.09 4.53
C THR A 135 -3.43 -3.09 3.77
N PRO A 136 -3.70 -4.29 4.32
CA PRO A 136 -4.53 -5.28 3.65
C PRO A 136 -6.01 -4.83 3.57
N ASN A 137 -6.70 -5.21 2.50
CA ASN A 137 -8.17 -5.20 2.47
C ASN A 137 -8.75 -6.39 3.25
N ILE A 138 -10.08 -6.50 3.38
CA ILE A 138 -10.72 -7.60 4.15
C ILE A 138 -10.31 -8.99 3.61
N PRO A 139 -10.43 -9.31 2.31
CA PRO A 139 -9.97 -10.58 1.77
C PRO A 139 -8.49 -10.87 2.02
N GLU A 140 -7.63 -9.86 1.89
CA GLU A 140 -6.19 -9.98 2.19
C GLU A 140 -5.95 -10.17 3.70
N THR A 141 -6.73 -9.51 4.55
CA THR A 141 -6.65 -9.68 6.01
C THR A 141 -7.03 -11.12 6.41
N GLU A 142 -8.11 -11.66 5.84
CA GLU A 142 -8.50 -13.06 6.03
C GLU A 142 -7.40 -14.02 5.57
N PHE A 143 -6.86 -13.78 4.39
CA PHE A 143 -5.82 -14.63 3.81
C PHE A 143 -4.52 -14.62 4.64
N LEU A 144 -4.08 -13.43 5.09
CA LEU A 144 -2.85 -13.27 5.86
C LEU A 144 -2.97 -13.82 7.30
N SER A 145 -4.14 -13.69 7.91
CA SER A 145 -4.39 -14.16 9.27
C SER A 145 -4.80 -15.62 9.34
N GLY A 146 -5.48 -16.13 8.31
CA GLY A 146 -6.18 -17.42 8.33
C GLY A 146 -7.52 -17.37 9.08
N ILE A 147 -8.00 -16.18 9.46
CA ILE A 147 -9.26 -15.98 10.20
C ILE A 147 -10.32 -15.45 9.25
N LYS A 148 -11.51 -16.08 9.22
CA LYS A 148 -12.67 -15.58 8.51
C LYS A 148 -13.27 -14.38 9.25
N ILE A 149 -13.46 -13.26 8.57
CA ILE A 149 -14.00 -12.02 9.13
C ILE A 149 -15.53 -12.01 8.95
N THR A 150 -16.25 -12.04 10.06
CA THR A 150 -17.72 -12.00 10.09
C THR A 150 -18.26 -10.77 10.84
N ASP A 151 -17.42 -10.14 11.67
CA ASP A 151 -17.79 -9.01 12.51
C ASP A 151 -16.55 -8.19 12.91
N LYS A 152 -16.74 -7.14 13.70
CA LYS A 152 -15.65 -6.27 14.17
C LYS A 152 -14.65 -7.03 15.03
N LYS A 153 -15.10 -7.98 15.88
CA LYS A 153 -14.24 -8.73 16.78
C LYS A 153 -13.30 -9.65 16.02
N THR A 154 -13.82 -10.43 15.10
CA THR A 154 -13.01 -11.33 14.24
C THR A 154 -12.03 -10.54 13.38
N ARG A 155 -12.39 -9.31 12.97
CA ARG A 155 -11.49 -8.42 12.23
C ARG A 155 -10.35 -7.89 13.10
N GLU A 156 -10.62 -7.54 14.37
CA GLU A 156 -9.59 -7.16 15.34
C GLU A 156 -8.65 -8.34 15.63
N GLU A 157 -9.18 -9.53 15.82
CA GLU A 157 -8.40 -10.77 16.02
C GLU A 157 -7.51 -11.06 14.79
N ALA A 158 -8.04 -10.93 13.58
CA ALA A 158 -7.29 -11.11 12.35
C ALA A 158 -6.15 -10.09 12.21
N ALA A 159 -6.42 -8.83 12.47
CA ALA A 159 -5.42 -7.77 12.44
C ALA A 159 -4.33 -7.99 13.49
N LYS A 160 -4.70 -8.43 14.71
CA LYS A 160 -3.77 -8.79 15.77
C LYS A 160 -2.83 -9.93 15.36
N VAL A 161 -3.35 -11.02 14.79
CA VAL A 161 -2.53 -12.16 14.33
C VAL A 161 -1.48 -11.70 13.29
N ILE A 162 -1.86 -10.82 12.37
CA ILE A 162 -0.95 -10.27 11.38
C ILE A 162 0.11 -9.39 12.04
N ALA A 163 -0.31 -8.48 12.92
CA ALA A 163 0.57 -7.54 13.61
C ALA A 163 1.61 -8.26 14.48
N ASP A 164 1.18 -9.26 15.24
CA ASP A 164 2.05 -10.06 16.11
C ASP A 164 3.04 -10.92 15.31
N ARG A 165 2.60 -11.45 14.15
CA ARG A 165 3.46 -12.28 13.29
C ARG A 165 4.64 -11.52 12.72
N TRP A 166 4.45 -10.26 12.32
CA TRP A 166 5.49 -9.47 11.65
C TRP A 166 5.95 -8.24 12.44
N ASN A 167 5.45 -8.07 13.67
CA ASN A 167 5.79 -6.93 14.53
C ASN A 167 5.58 -5.57 13.82
N CYS A 168 4.44 -5.39 13.20
CA CYS A 168 4.08 -4.18 12.45
C CYS A 168 2.67 -3.71 12.81
N ALA A 169 2.33 -2.46 12.48
CA ALA A 169 0.96 -2.01 12.49
C ALA A 169 0.18 -2.60 11.30
N VAL A 170 -1.14 -2.74 11.44
CA VAL A 170 -2.03 -3.26 10.40
C VAL A 170 -3.20 -2.34 10.20
N LEU A 171 -3.39 -1.84 8.99
CA LEU A 171 -4.61 -1.14 8.57
C LEU A 171 -5.47 -2.06 7.72
N SER A 172 -6.43 -2.75 8.34
CA SER A 172 -7.42 -3.53 7.61
C SER A 172 -8.45 -2.61 6.96
N LYS A 173 -8.44 -2.54 5.62
CA LYS A 173 -9.29 -1.63 4.82
C LYS A 173 -10.71 -2.18 4.66
N GLY A 174 -11.75 -1.38 4.95
CA GLY A 174 -13.16 -1.77 4.94
C GLY A 174 -13.89 -1.56 3.61
N GLY A 175 -13.26 -1.00 2.61
CA GLY A 175 -13.93 -0.64 1.34
C GLY A 175 -14.59 -1.81 0.57
N HIS A 176 -14.35 -3.06 0.97
CA HIS A 176 -14.98 -4.27 0.43
C HIS A 176 -16.14 -4.80 1.31
N SER A 177 -16.48 -4.14 2.42
CA SER A 177 -17.63 -4.51 3.25
C SER A 177 -18.93 -4.06 2.58
N GLU A 178 -20.01 -4.86 2.70
CA GLU A 178 -21.33 -4.51 2.17
C GLU A 178 -22.04 -3.44 3.01
N GLU A 179 -21.73 -3.36 4.33
CA GLU A 179 -22.44 -2.49 5.27
C GLU A 179 -21.86 -1.07 5.35
N ASN A 180 -20.52 -0.96 5.44
CA ASN A 180 -19.83 0.32 5.58
C ASN A 180 -18.37 0.21 5.08
N ALA A 181 -17.68 1.33 4.99
CA ALA A 181 -16.27 1.36 4.57
C ALA A 181 -15.30 1.63 5.75
N ASP A 182 -15.69 1.20 6.97
CA ASP A 182 -14.87 1.42 8.17
C ASP A 182 -13.52 0.73 8.04
N ASP A 183 -12.44 1.45 8.32
CA ASP A 183 -11.09 0.88 8.41
C ASP A 183 -10.69 0.65 9.87
N LEU A 184 -9.94 -0.43 10.09
CA LEU A 184 -9.40 -0.79 11.39
C LEU A 184 -7.87 -0.65 11.38
N LEU A 185 -7.33 0.22 12.23
CA LEU A 185 -5.91 0.25 12.56
C LEU A 185 -5.69 -0.54 13.86
N TYR A 186 -4.79 -1.51 13.79
CA TYR A 186 -4.27 -2.25 14.93
C TYR A 186 -2.76 -2.00 15.05
N GLU A 187 -2.33 -1.56 16.23
CA GLU A 187 -0.92 -1.37 16.56
C GLU A 187 -0.55 -2.34 17.68
N SER A 188 0.28 -3.34 17.35
CA SER A 188 0.90 -4.22 18.33
C SER A 188 2.19 -3.58 18.82
N PHE A 189 2.28 -3.30 20.10
CA PHE A 189 3.51 -2.78 20.69
C PHE A 189 4.18 -3.91 21.51
N LEU A 190 4.90 -4.80 20.82
CA LEU A 190 5.80 -5.75 21.48
C LEU A 190 7.01 -5.07 22.16
N GLN A 191 7.15 -3.74 22.01
CA GLN A 191 8.17 -2.96 22.71
C GLN A 191 7.69 -2.56 24.10
N GLU A 192 8.57 -2.73 25.08
CA GLU A 192 8.36 -2.51 26.52
C GLU A 192 7.50 -1.28 26.84
N GLY A 193 6.38 -1.52 27.54
CA GLY A 193 5.57 -0.48 28.19
C GLY A 193 4.49 0.18 27.33
N LYS A 194 4.32 -0.18 26.05
CA LYS A 194 3.20 0.30 25.23
C LYS A 194 2.09 -0.74 25.20
N LYS A 195 0.83 -0.27 25.35
CA LYS A 195 -0.36 -1.13 25.23
C LYS A 195 -0.78 -1.28 23.78
N GLU A 196 -1.29 -2.45 23.41
CA GLU A 196 -2.00 -2.67 22.15
C GLU A 196 -3.04 -1.56 21.93
N LYS A 197 -3.14 -1.09 20.71
CA LYS A 197 -4.07 -0.02 20.36
C LYS A 197 -4.90 -0.40 19.14
N THR A 198 -6.20 -0.28 19.30
CA THR A 198 -7.18 -0.47 18.23
C THR A 198 -7.88 0.85 17.96
N VAL A 199 -7.90 1.29 16.70
CA VAL A 199 -8.57 2.51 16.26
C VAL A 199 -9.46 2.20 15.06
N TRP A 200 -10.75 2.46 15.20
CA TRP A 200 -11.70 2.39 14.09
C TRP A 200 -11.85 3.76 13.45
N TYR A 201 -11.78 3.78 12.14
CA TYR A 201 -12.06 4.97 11.32
C TYR A 201 -13.40 4.76 10.59
N PRO A 202 -14.50 5.28 11.15
CA PRO A 202 -15.80 5.21 10.47
C PRO A 202 -15.72 5.89 9.09
N SER A 203 -16.34 5.29 8.10
CA SER A 203 -16.38 5.84 6.75
C SER A 203 -17.68 5.43 6.06
N GLU A 204 -18.44 6.41 5.64
CA GLU A 204 -19.59 6.17 4.76
C GLU A 204 -19.08 5.69 3.39
N ARG A 205 -19.83 4.79 2.78
CA ARG A 205 -19.52 4.34 1.43
C ARG A 205 -19.90 5.44 0.44
N ILE A 206 -18.91 5.92 -0.30
CA ILE A 206 -19.13 6.86 -1.40
C ILE A 206 -19.48 6.03 -2.63
N ASP A 207 -20.68 6.23 -3.15
CA ASP A 207 -21.13 5.56 -4.39
C ASP A 207 -20.45 6.23 -5.60
N ASN A 208 -19.31 5.66 -5.99
CA ASN A 208 -18.52 6.13 -7.11
C ASN A 208 -17.87 4.92 -7.81
N PRO A 209 -18.09 4.74 -9.13
CA PRO A 209 -17.44 3.69 -9.91
C PRO A 209 -15.93 3.92 -10.09
N ASN A 210 -15.45 5.15 -9.88
CA ASN A 210 -14.06 5.53 -10.05
C ASN A 210 -13.24 5.14 -8.82
N THR A 211 -12.95 3.86 -8.65
CA THR A 211 -12.22 3.30 -7.48
C THR A 211 -10.85 2.76 -7.83
N HIS A 212 -10.43 2.88 -9.12
CA HIS A 212 -9.13 2.38 -9.56
C HIS A 212 -7.99 3.15 -8.90
N GLY A 213 -7.09 2.41 -8.24
CA GLY A 213 -5.94 2.97 -7.53
C GLY A 213 -6.21 3.46 -6.09
N THR A 214 -7.40 3.21 -5.51
CA THR A 214 -7.73 3.61 -4.13
C THR A 214 -6.70 3.08 -3.13
N GLY A 215 -6.32 1.79 -3.18
CA GLY A 215 -5.31 1.20 -2.29
C GLY A 215 -3.95 1.85 -2.45
N CYS A 216 -3.47 2.02 -3.68
CA CYS A 216 -2.21 2.71 -4.00
C CYS A 216 -2.19 4.14 -3.45
N THR A 217 -3.28 4.89 -3.67
CA THR A 217 -3.41 6.27 -3.21
C THR A 217 -3.40 6.35 -1.68
N LEU A 218 -4.17 5.50 -0.98
CA LEU A 218 -4.22 5.50 0.48
C LEU A 218 -2.85 5.17 1.09
N SER A 219 -2.21 4.09 0.64
CA SER A 219 -0.90 3.68 1.16
C SER A 219 0.21 4.70 0.88
N SER A 220 0.17 5.40 -0.26
CA SER A 220 1.11 6.47 -0.60
C SER A 220 0.87 7.73 0.22
N ALA A 221 -0.39 8.11 0.48
CA ALA A 221 -0.73 9.22 1.36
C ALA A 221 -0.24 8.96 2.79
N ILE A 222 -0.38 7.73 3.29
CA ILE A 222 0.16 7.33 4.60
C ILE A 222 1.69 7.44 4.60
N ALA A 223 2.38 6.91 3.58
CA ALA A 223 3.83 6.98 3.48
C ALA A 223 4.33 8.44 3.44
N ALA A 224 3.63 9.34 2.74
CA ALA A 224 3.93 10.77 2.72
C ALA A 224 3.82 11.40 4.12
N ASN A 225 2.79 11.04 4.89
CA ASN A 225 2.59 11.56 6.23
C ASN A 225 3.64 11.02 7.22
N LEU A 226 3.99 9.74 7.13
CA LEU A 226 5.09 9.14 7.91
C LEU A 226 6.44 9.81 7.59
N ALA A 227 6.73 10.08 6.31
CA ALA A 227 7.93 10.80 5.89
C ALA A 227 8.03 12.20 6.52
N LYS A 228 6.89 12.87 6.73
CA LYS A 228 6.80 14.17 7.42
C LYS A 228 6.95 14.08 8.94
N GLY A 229 7.00 12.87 9.51
CA GLY A 229 7.18 12.62 10.93
C GLY A 229 5.87 12.50 11.72
N PHE A 230 4.72 12.40 11.09
CA PHE A 230 3.47 12.11 11.80
C PHE A 230 3.48 10.67 12.32
N PRO A 231 2.91 10.38 13.50
CA PRO A 231 2.70 9.01 13.98
C PRO A 231 1.72 8.25 13.07
N VAL A 232 1.73 6.91 13.17
CA VAL A 232 0.94 6.03 12.28
C VAL A 232 -0.54 6.40 12.30
N GLU A 233 -1.15 6.54 13.49
CA GLU A 233 -2.56 6.89 13.63
C GLU A 233 -2.94 8.20 12.92
N GLU A 234 -2.15 9.25 13.13
CA GLU A 234 -2.38 10.54 12.49
C GLU A 234 -2.13 10.49 10.98
N SER A 235 -1.14 9.70 10.55
CA SER A 235 -0.84 9.47 9.14
C SER A 235 -2.00 8.78 8.43
N VAL A 236 -2.60 7.77 9.05
CA VAL A 236 -3.80 7.09 8.54
C VAL A 236 -5.00 8.03 8.50
N LYS A 237 -5.25 8.78 9.58
CA LYS A 237 -6.37 9.75 9.66
C LYS A 237 -6.32 10.76 8.52
N LYS A 238 -5.14 11.38 8.29
CA LYS A 238 -4.95 12.36 7.21
C LYS A 238 -5.11 11.71 5.83
N ALA A 239 -4.58 10.52 5.63
CA ALA A 239 -4.70 9.78 4.37
C ALA A 239 -6.15 9.40 4.07
N LYS A 240 -6.94 9.00 5.09
CA LYS A 240 -8.38 8.75 4.93
C LYS A 240 -9.16 9.99 4.52
N ALA A 241 -8.89 11.12 5.13
CA ALA A 241 -9.54 12.38 4.74
C ALA A 241 -9.24 12.72 3.28
N TYR A 242 -7.98 12.57 2.86
CA TYR A 242 -7.58 12.82 1.48
C TYR A 242 -8.26 11.84 0.49
N ILE A 243 -8.25 10.53 0.77
CA ILE A 243 -8.82 9.54 -0.15
C ILE A 243 -10.34 9.71 -0.30
N SER A 244 -11.05 10.06 0.78
CA SER A 244 -12.49 10.31 0.72
C SER A 244 -12.82 11.48 -0.21
N GLY A 245 -12.07 12.56 -0.17
CA GLY A 245 -12.21 13.68 -1.09
C GLY A 245 -11.88 13.28 -2.54
N ALA A 246 -10.80 12.53 -2.75
CA ALA A 246 -10.39 12.08 -4.10
C ALA A 246 -11.43 11.14 -4.74
N ILE A 247 -12.09 10.28 -3.94
CA ILE A 247 -13.20 9.44 -4.41
C ILE A 247 -14.43 10.31 -4.69
N GLY A 248 -14.76 11.25 -3.81
CA GLY A 248 -15.94 12.12 -3.95
C GLY A 248 -15.91 13.06 -5.16
N ALA A 249 -14.72 13.36 -5.68
CA ALA A 249 -14.54 14.34 -6.77
C ALA A 249 -14.86 13.82 -8.19
N MET A 250 -15.27 12.57 -8.35
CA MET A 250 -15.83 11.95 -9.57
C MET A 250 -15.18 12.37 -10.90
N LEU A 251 -13.97 11.88 -11.18
CA LEU A 251 -13.21 12.27 -12.39
C LEU A 251 -13.81 11.75 -13.70
N ASN A 252 -14.53 10.63 -13.68
CA ASN A 252 -15.26 10.03 -14.81
C ASN A 252 -14.44 9.85 -16.10
N LEU A 253 -13.26 9.24 -16.00
CA LEU A 253 -12.41 8.90 -17.14
C LEU A 253 -12.42 7.39 -17.41
N GLY A 254 -12.49 7.02 -18.68
CA GLY A 254 -12.46 5.63 -19.13
C GLY A 254 -13.83 4.99 -19.21
N GLN A 255 -13.88 3.69 -19.55
CA GLN A 255 -15.09 2.91 -19.77
C GLN A 255 -15.35 1.88 -18.67
N GLY A 256 -14.39 1.68 -17.77
CA GLY A 256 -14.49 0.77 -16.62
C GLY A 256 -14.37 1.52 -15.30
N ASN A 257 -13.76 0.90 -14.30
CA ASN A 257 -13.48 1.57 -13.03
C ASN A 257 -12.48 2.71 -13.25
N GLY A 258 -12.97 3.94 -13.25
CA GLY A 258 -12.18 5.14 -13.52
C GLY A 258 -11.17 5.44 -12.41
N PRO A 259 -10.17 6.30 -12.70
CA PRO A 259 -9.18 6.72 -11.72
C PRO A 259 -9.73 7.75 -10.75
N LEU A 260 -9.05 7.89 -9.61
CA LEU A 260 -9.34 8.94 -8.63
C LEU A 260 -8.88 10.32 -9.14
N ASN A 261 -9.55 11.37 -8.68
CA ASN A 261 -9.05 12.73 -8.84
C ASN A 261 -8.03 13.06 -7.74
N HIS A 262 -6.75 12.84 -8.02
CA HIS A 262 -5.69 13.11 -7.05
C HIS A 262 -5.49 14.60 -6.75
N MET A 263 -6.06 15.50 -7.57
CA MET A 263 -5.89 16.95 -7.47
C MET A 263 -7.15 17.66 -6.94
N TRP A 264 -8.02 16.95 -6.25
CA TRP A 264 -9.34 17.43 -5.84
C TRP A 264 -9.32 18.64 -4.88
N ASP A 265 -8.20 18.83 -4.18
CA ASP A 265 -8.00 19.88 -3.17
C ASP A 265 -6.90 20.92 -3.54
N LEU A 266 -6.48 20.93 -4.81
CA LEU A 266 -5.53 21.91 -5.34
C LEU A 266 -6.21 23.16 -5.85
#